data_c9c3468d254f7de097005a7a4f159d99
#
_entry.id   c9c3468d254f7de097005a7a4f159d99
#
_cell.length_a   1.000
_cell.length_b   1.000
_cell.length_c   1.000
_cell.angle_alpha   90.00
_cell.angle_beta   90.00
_cell.angle_gamma   90.00
#
_symmetry.space_group_name_H-M   'P 1'
#
loop_
_entity.id
_entity.type
_entity.pdbx_description
1 polymer ?
#
loop_
_entity_poly.entity_id
_entity_poly.type
_entity_poly.pdbx_seq_one_letter_code
_entity_poly.pdbx_strand_id
1 'polypeptide(L)'
;MTAKRLRIEDDALLRGRGRFIDDAHQDNQAFGHFVRSPHAHARIVSIDTAPALAAPGALAVLTAADLRAAGVGSVSVHPPIKGRGGAPIVEPPRPALAAERVMHVGQAVALVVANSAIAAQDAAEAVVVEYDAIDPAIGAASALAPDAPQLWPEAPGNLAIDWGFPRSENDANARAVEQAIKDAPHVARVSYVNQRVVVASIEPRGATAIYDPAHDRCTLRVCSQGVAALREGLARIMGVDRSRLRVITEDVGGAFGMKSSPYPEYPALLVAARMTGRRCTGCPPDRRPFSATIPRGALFSTARWRSTPRASSSPCGFARWSISARFSDHSARRLQP
;
A
#
# COMPACT_ATOMS: atom_id res chain seq x y z
N MET A 1 -2.59 6.04 46.74
CA MET A 1 -2.17 5.02 45.75
C MET A 1 -3.18 5.02 44.63
N THR A 2 -2.87 5.59 43.47
CA THR A 2 -3.72 5.55 42.29
C THR A 2 -3.78 4.11 41.78
N ALA A 3 -4.97 3.50 41.76
CA ALA A 3 -5.15 2.16 41.23
C ALA A 3 -4.62 2.15 39.78
N LYS A 4 -3.65 1.25 39.51
CA LYS A 4 -3.08 1.06 38.19
C LYS A 4 -4.24 0.62 37.26
N ARG A 5 -4.67 1.50 36.36
CA ARG A 5 -5.69 1.13 35.35
C ARG A 5 -5.08 0.10 34.44
N LEU A 6 -5.53 -1.13 34.56
CA LEU A 6 -5.20 -2.19 33.61
C LEU A 6 -5.94 -1.92 32.29
N ARG A 7 -5.35 -2.31 31.17
CA ARG A 7 -6.02 -2.27 29.88
C ARG A 7 -7.15 -3.30 29.89
N ILE A 8 -8.30 -2.95 29.32
CA ILE A 8 -9.49 -3.81 29.32
C ILE A 8 -9.23 -5.12 28.53
N GLU A 9 -8.45 -5.02 27.46
CA GLU A 9 -8.11 -6.15 26.60
C GLU A 9 -7.08 -7.12 27.18
N ASP A 10 -6.31 -6.73 28.19
CA ASP A 10 -5.20 -7.53 28.72
C ASP A 10 -5.65 -8.91 29.21
N ASP A 11 -6.80 -9.01 29.89
CA ASP A 11 -7.29 -10.31 30.36
C ASP A 11 -7.57 -11.29 29.22
N ALA A 12 -8.18 -10.83 28.14
CA ALA A 12 -8.47 -11.65 26.98
C ALA A 12 -7.19 -12.07 26.25
N LEU A 13 -6.28 -11.14 26.01
CA LEU A 13 -5.03 -11.38 25.29
C LEU A 13 -4.09 -12.31 26.06
N LEU A 14 -3.93 -12.09 27.37
CA LEU A 14 -3.07 -12.92 28.23
C LEU A 14 -3.58 -14.36 28.39
N ARG A 15 -4.87 -14.59 28.17
CA ARG A 15 -5.49 -15.94 28.22
C ARG A 15 -5.64 -16.58 26.86
N GLY A 16 -5.06 -16.04 25.79
CA GLY A 16 -5.17 -16.57 24.44
C GLY A 16 -6.59 -16.46 23.86
N ARG A 17 -7.40 -15.48 24.34
CA ARG A 17 -8.77 -15.22 23.85
C ARG A 17 -8.83 -14.00 22.95
N GLY A 18 -7.70 -13.58 22.40
CA GLY A 18 -7.64 -12.57 21.36
C GLY A 18 -8.39 -13.01 20.11
N ARG A 19 -8.93 -12.05 19.35
CA ARG A 19 -9.71 -12.31 18.13
C ARG A 19 -9.04 -11.64 16.95
N PHE A 20 -7.93 -12.22 16.53
CA PHE A 20 -7.21 -11.78 15.33
C PHE A 20 -7.91 -12.30 14.07
N ILE A 21 -7.44 -11.82 12.91
CA ILE A 21 -8.10 -12.14 11.64
C ILE A 21 -8.13 -13.64 11.34
N ASP A 22 -7.05 -14.35 11.68
CA ASP A 22 -6.91 -15.78 11.42
C ASP A 22 -7.60 -16.69 12.47
N ASP A 23 -8.04 -16.13 13.60
CA ASP A 23 -8.72 -16.91 14.65
C ASP A 23 -10.19 -17.22 14.31
N ALA A 24 -10.75 -16.56 13.31
CA ALA A 24 -12.17 -16.68 12.98
C ALA A 24 -12.41 -17.61 11.80
N HIS A 25 -12.20 -18.89 12.00
CA HIS A 25 -12.62 -19.91 11.06
C HIS A 25 -14.12 -20.21 11.17
N GLN A 26 -14.74 -20.49 10.04
CA GLN A 26 -16.15 -20.94 9.98
C GLN A 26 -16.28 -22.05 8.95
N ASP A 27 -17.30 -22.90 9.20
CA ASP A 27 -17.65 -23.96 8.26
C ASP A 27 -17.98 -23.39 6.89
N ASN A 28 -17.62 -24.13 5.84
CA ASN A 28 -17.85 -23.78 4.44
C ASN A 28 -17.14 -22.46 3.98
N GLN A 29 -16.07 -22.06 4.67
CA GLN A 29 -15.25 -20.92 4.28
C GLN A 29 -14.43 -21.26 3.04
N ALA A 30 -14.30 -20.30 2.13
CA ALA A 30 -13.38 -20.35 1.00
C ALA A 30 -12.10 -19.56 1.30
N PHE A 31 -11.02 -19.95 0.64
CA PHE A 31 -9.69 -19.37 0.82
C PHE A 31 -9.20 -18.79 -0.49
N GLY A 32 -8.68 -17.56 -0.43
CA GLY A 32 -8.16 -16.85 -1.58
C GLY A 32 -6.63 -16.82 -1.59
N HIS A 33 -6.03 -17.18 -2.72
CA HIS A 33 -4.61 -17.05 -2.95
C HIS A 33 -4.37 -16.15 -4.17
N PHE A 34 -3.48 -15.14 -4.01
CA PHE A 34 -3.18 -14.18 -5.06
C PHE A 34 -1.97 -14.63 -5.90
N VAL A 35 -2.18 -14.81 -7.20
CA VAL A 35 -1.10 -14.98 -8.16
C VAL A 35 -0.40 -13.64 -8.35
N ARG A 36 0.92 -13.62 -8.20
CA ARG A 36 1.70 -12.39 -8.18
C ARG A 36 2.81 -12.39 -9.22
N SER A 37 3.03 -11.23 -9.84
CA SER A 37 4.08 -11.05 -10.81
C SER A 37 5.48 -11.19 -10.21
N PRO A 38 6.39 -11.93 -10.84
CA PRO A 38 7.81 -11.93 -10.52
C PRO A 38 8.55 -10.74 -11.15
N HIS A 39 7.94 -10.01 -12.11
CA HIS A 39 8.56 -8.93 -12.84
C HIS A 39 8.38 -7.58 -12.17
N ALA A 40 9.41 -6.74 -12.24
CA ALA A 40 9.36 -5.36 -11.76
C ALA A 40 8.56 -4.45 -12.70
N HIS A 41 8.61 -4.72 -14.02
CA HIS A 41 7.82 -4.08 -15.04
C HIS A 41 7.70 -5.04 -16.23
N ALA A 42 6.48 -5.34 -16.63
CA ALA A 42 6.21 -6.19 -17.78
C ALA A 42 4.80 -5.95 -18.32
N ARG A 43 4.62 -6.20 -19.61
CA ARG A 43 3.30 -6.35 -20.23
C ARG A 43 2.79 -7.76 -19.92
N ILE A 44 1.52 -7.90 -19.60
CA ILE A 44 0.83 -9.18 -19.52
C ILE A 44 0.37 -9.52 -20.93
N VAL A 45 0.90 -10.60 -21.49
CA VAL A 45 0.52 -11.09 -22.83
C VAL A 45 -0.75 -11.92 -22.73
N SER A 46 -0.77 -12.87 -21.81
CA SER A 46 -1.94 -13.73 -21.56
C SER A 46 -1.99 -14.19 -20.10
N ILE A 47 -3.19 -14.56 -19.65
CA ILE A 47 -3.44 -15.22 -18.37
C ILE A 47 -4.33 -16.43 -18.67
N ASP A 48 -3.77 -17.66 -18.60
CA ASP A 48 -4.54 -18.88 -18.67
C ASP A 48 -4.93 -19.35 -17.27
N THR A 49 -6.23 -19.33 -17.00
CA THR A 49 -6.82 -19.72 -15.73
C THR A 49 -7.44 -21.13 -15.76
N ALA A 50 -7.53 -21.77 -16.94
CA ALA A 50 -8.19 -23.05 -17.11
C ALA A 50 -7.57 -24.17 -16.28
N PRO A 51 -6.22 -24.33 -16.22
CA PRO A 51 -5.61 -25.34 -15.36
C PRO A 51 -5.91 -25.14 -13.88
N ALA A 52 -5.96 -23.89 -13.41
CA ALA A 52 -6.26 -23.54 -12.02
C ALA A 52 -7.73 -23.87 -11.67
N LEU A 53 -8.66 -23.60 -12.58
CA LEU A 53 -10.08 -23.95 -12.41
C LEU A 53 -10.31 -25.45 -12.39
N ALA A 54 -9.49 -26.23 -13.09
CA ALA A 54 -9.56 -27.69 -13.10
C ALA A 54 -8.90 -28.33 -11.87
N ALA A 55 -8.17 -27.57 -11.06
CA ALA A 55 -7.47 -28.08 -9.90
C ALA A 55 -8.45 -28.55 -8.79
N PRO A 56 -8.12 -29.61 -8.04
CA PRO A 56 -8.96 -30.13 -6.98
C PRO A 56 -9.27 -29.06 -5.92
N GLY A 57 -10.57 -28.87 -5.64
CA GLY A 57 -11.03 -27.91 -4.63
C GLY A 57 -11.08 -26.46 -5.08
N ALA A 58 -10.68 -26.14 -6.30
CA ALA A 58 -10.85 -24.81 -6.88
C ALA A 58 -12.34 -24.47 -7.02
N LEU A 59 -12.69 -23.22 -6.70
CA LEU A 59 -14.06 -22.71 -6.73
C LEU A 59 -14.22 -21.60 -7.77
N ALA A 60 -13.23 -20.74 -7.90
CA ALA A 60 -13.22 -19.63 -8.85
C ALA A 60 -11.80 -19.13 -9.07
N VAL A 61 -11.56 -18.53 -10.23
CA VAL A 61 -10.37 -17.71 -10.51
C VAL A 61 -10.84 -16.36 -11.02
N LEU A 62 -10.41 -15.30 -10.39
CA LEU A 62 -10.74 -13.93 -10.76
C LEU A 62 -9.54 -13.24 -11.37
N THR A 63 -9.79 -12.51 -12.44
CA THR A 63 -8.83 -11.64 -13.13
C THR A 63 -9.26 -10.16 -13.05
N ALA A 64 -8.47 -9.27 -13.62
CA ALA A 64 -8.86 -7.87 -13.74
C ALA A 64 -10.15 -7.67 -14.52
N ALA A 65 -10.47 -8.56 -15.47
CA ALA A 65 -11.71 -8.50 -16.25
C ALA A 65 -12.93 -8.73 -15.35
N ASP A 66 -12.87 -9.70 -14.46
CA ASP A 66 -13.96 -10.03 -13.53
C ASP A 66 -14.21 -8.88 -12.55
N LEU A 67 -13.15 -8.27 -12.05
CA LEU A 67 -13.26 -7.13 -11.14
C LEU A 67 -13.84 -5.91 -11.84
N ARG A 68 -13.45 -5.65 -13.09
CA ARG A 68 -14.02 -4.58 -13.91
C ARG A 68 -15.51 -4.81 -14.19
N ALA A 69 -15.89 -6.03 -14.55
CA ALA A 69 -17.29 -6.42 -14.73
C ALA A 69 -18.13 -6.25 -13.45
N ALA A 70 -17.51 -6.43 -12.27
CA ALA A 70 -18.11 -6.18 -10.97
C ALA A 70 -18.15 -4.69 -10.57
N GLY A 71 -17.65 -3.77 -11.40
CA GLY A 71 -17.65 -2.33 -11.14
C GLY A 71 -16.50 -1.84 -10.26
N VAL A 72 -15.47 -2.67 -10.02
CA VAL A 72 -14.32 -2.27 -9.21
C VAL A 72 -13.45 -1.27 -9.95
N GLY A 73 -13.27 -0.10 -9.37
CA GLY A 73 -12.43 0.99 -9.86
C GLY A 73 -10.97 0.92 -9.37
N SER A 74 -10.26 2.03 -9.57
CA SER A 74 -8.88 2.18 -9.11
C SER A 74 -8.78 2.20 -7.59
N VAL A 75 -7.77 1.51 -7.05
CA VAL A 75 -7.43 1.53 -5.62
C VAL A 75 -6.62 2.80 -5.31
N SER A 76 -7.22 3.94 -5.53
CA SER A 76 -6.63 5.24 -5.27
C SER A 76 -6.87 5.72 -3.84
N VAL A 77 -5.93 6.49 -3.29
CA VAL A 77 -6.03 7.02 -1.91
C VAL A 77 -6.41 8.49 -1.88
N HIS A 78 -6.38 9.18 -3.02
CA HIS A 78 -6.75 10.60 -3.19
C HIS A 78 -6.25 11.50 -2.03
N PRO A 79 -4.93 11.63 -1.84
CA PRO A 79 -4.43 12.44 -0.74
C PRO A 79 -4.82 13.92 -0.97
N PRO A 80 -5.30 14.62 0.06
CA PRO A 80 -5.75 16.01 -0.07
C PRO A 80 -4.54 16.96 -0.08
N ILE A 81 -3.60 16.75 -0.99
CA ILE A 81 -2.39 17.57 -1.14
C ILE A 81 -2.32 18.16 -2.54
N LYS A 82 -1.76 19.36 -2.63
CA LYS A 82 -1.46 20.04 -3.90
C LYS A 82 0.03 20.25 -4.01
N GLY A 83 0.53 20.17 -5.22
CA GLY A 83 1.90 20.47 -5.56
C GLY A 83 2.21 21.98 -5.48
N ARG A 84 3.44 22.35 -5.79
CA ARG A 84 3.87 23.75 -5.88
C ARG A 84 3.01 24.50 -6.89
N GLY A 85 2.71 25.76 -6.57
CA GLY A 85 1.82 26.58 -7.39
C GLY A 85 0.36 26.08 -7.44
N GLY A 86 -0.04 25.18 -6.54
CA GLY A 86 -1.39 24.62 -6.51
C GLY A 86 -1.63 23.48 -7.52
N ALA A 87 -0.58 22.96 -8.16
CA ALA A 87 -0.67 21.88 -9.13
C ALA A 87 -1.36 20.65 -8.54
N PRO A 88 -2.27 19.99 -9.28
CA PRO A 88 -2.89 18.75 -8.82
C PRO A 88 -1.86 17.62 -8.76
N ILE A 89 -2.11 16.66 -7.87
CA ILE A 89 -1.37 15.41 -7.88
C ILE A 89 -1.83 14.56 -9.08
N VAL A 90 -0.88 13.92 -9.75
CA VAL A 90 -1.17 12.89 -10.75
C VAL A 90 -1.27 11.54 -10.04
N GLU A 91 -2.42 10.91 -10.16
CA GLU A 91 -2.68 9.57 -9.61
C GLU A 91 -2.88 8.56 -10.75
N PRO A 92 -1.82 7.87 -11.19
CA PRO A 92 -1.96 6.81 -12.18
C PRO A 92 -2.91 5.71 -11.72
N PRO A 93 -3.59 5.01 -12.66
CA PRO A 93 -4.52 3.94 -12.33
C PRO A 93 -3.83 2.82 -11.51
N ARG A 94 -4.49 2.37 -10.45
CA ARG A 94 -4.05 1.24 -9.61
C ARG A 94 -5.13 0.18 -9.57
N PRO A 95 -5.19 -0.73 -10.56
CA PRO A 95 -6.17 -1.80 -10.54
C PRO A 95 -5.93 -2.74 -9.36
N ALA A 96 -7.00 -3.33 -8.84
CA ALA A 96 -6.90 -4.33 -7.77
C ALA A 96 -6.17 -5.60 -8.23
N LEU A 97 -6.38 -6.01 -9.47
CA LEU A 97 -5.59 -7.01 -10.18
C LEU A 97 -5.04 -6.36 -11.46
N ALA A 98 -3.79 -6.63 -11.79
CA ALA A 98 -3.17 -6.10 -13.00
C ALA A 98 -3.85 -6.64 -14.26
N ALA A 99 -4.12 -5.76 -15.23
CA ALA A 99 -4.81 -6.12 -16.48
C ALA A 99 -3.82 -6.24 -17.65
N GLU A 100 -3.11 -5.15 -17.95
CA GLU A 100 -2.27 -5.04 -19.14
C GLU A 100 -0.78 -5.05 -18.80
N ARG A 101 -0.44 -4.48 -17.64
CA ARG A 101 0.94 -4.33 -17.20
C ARG A 101 1.07 -4.57 -15.71
N VAL A 102 2.21 -5.11 -15.32
CA VAL A 102 2.67 -5.13 -13.94
C VAL A 102 3.76 -4.07 -13.76
N MET A 103 3.69 -3.35 -12.64
CA MET A 103 4.49 -2.17 -12.35
C MET A 103 5.44 -2.37 -11.17
N HIS A 104 5.41 -3.53 -10.55
CA HIS A 104 6.31 -3.90 -9.46
C HIS A 104 6.26 -5.40 -9.20
N VAL A 105 7.36 -5.95 -8.66
CA VAL A 105 7.41 -7.33 -8.17
C VAL A 105 6.34 -7.53 -7.09
N GLY A 106 5.61 -8.64 -7.18
CA GLY A 106 4.55 -8.98 -6.22
C GLY A 106 3.19 -8.33 -6.50
N GLN A 107 3.02 -7.58 -7.60
CA GLN A 107 1.71 -7.08 -8.00
C GLN A 107 0.77 -8.25 -8.31
N ALA A 108 -0.44 -8.23 -7.74
CA ALA A 108 -1.43 -9.26 -7.97
C ALA A 108 -1.98 -9.20 -9.41
N VAL A 109 -2.07 -10.35 -10.07
CA VAL A 109 -2.59 -10.51 -11.44
C VAL A 109 -3.86 -11.34 -11.49
N ALA A 110 -4.01 -12.29 -10.56
CA ALA A 110 -5.23 -13.08 -10.41
C ALA A 110 -5.47 -13.41 -8.93
N LEU A 111 -6.71 -13.79 -8.60
CA LEU A 111 -7.12 -14.34 -7.31
C LEU A 111 -7.73 -15.71 -7.54
N VAL A 112 -7.12 -16.75 -7.00
CA VAL A 112 -7.68 -18.09 -6.97
C VAL A 112 -8.42 -18.30 -5.66
N VAL A 113 -9.62 -18.88 -5.73
CA VAL A 113 -10.47 -19.18 -4.59
C VAL A 113 -10.71 -20.68 -4.54
N ALA A 114 -10.47 -21.30 -3.40
CA ALA A 114 -10.65 -22.75 -3.21
C ALA A 114 -11.26 -23.08 -1.84
N ASN A 115 -11.58 -24.34 -1.62
CA ASN A 115 -12.22 -24.84 -0.39
C ASN A 115 -11.24 -25.00 0.79
N SER A 116 -9.93 -24.89 0.54
CA SER A 116 -8.89 -24.86 1.57
C SER A 116 -7.74 -23.93 1.16
N ALA A 117 -6.94 -23.50 2.13
CA ALA A 117 -5.77 -22.65 1.86
C ALA A 117 -4.73 -23.36 0.99
N ILE A 118 -4.51 -24.65 1.21
CA ILE A 118 -3.58 -25.47 0.43
C ILE A 118 -4.10 -25.59 -1.01
N ALA A 119 -5.36 -25.97 -1.19
CA ALA A 119 -5.95 -26.08 -2.53
C ALA A 119 -5.94 -24.74 -3.29
N ALA A 120 -6.12 -23.61 -2.59
CA ALA A 120 -6.01 -22.29 -3.22
C ALA A 120 -4.58 -21.97 -3.67
N GLN A 121 -3.59 -22.38 -2.90
CA GLN A 121 -2.18 -22.22 -3.27
C GLN A 121 -1.82 -23.12 -4.45
N ASP A 122 -2.12 -24.43 -4.38
CA ASP A 122 -1.82 -25.39 -5.45
C ASP A 122 -2.48 -24.98 -6.78
N ALA A 123 -3.75 -24.57 -6.72
CA ALA A 123 -4.45 -24.05 -7.89
C ALA A 123 -3.85 -22.73 -8.40
N ALA A 124 -3.34 -21.85 -7.52
CA ALA A 124 -2.70 -20.62 -7.95
C ALA A 124 -1.38 -20.86 -8.68
N GLU A 125 -0.65 -21.92 -8.33
CA GLU A 125 0.58 -22.33 -9.03
C GLU A 125 0.29 -22.86 -10.44
N ALA A 126 -0.95 -23.32 -10.70
CA ALA A 126 -1.38 -23.77 -12.01
C ALA A 126 -1.85 -22.64 -12.94
N VAL A 127 -1.96 -21.41 -12.47
CA VAL A 127 -2.24 -20.26 -13.33
C VAL A 127 -1.02 -19.93 -14.16
N VAL A 128 -1.15 -19.95 -15.49
CA VAL A 128 -0.07 -19.60 -16.40
C VAL A 128 -0.21 -18.14 -16.84
N VAL A 129 0.83 -17.35 -16.60
CA VAL A 129 0.87 -15.95 -17.01
C VAL A 129 2.08 -15.72 -17.90
N GLU A 130 1.83 -15.27 -19.11
CA GLU A 130 2.88 -14.88 -20.06
C GLU A 130 3.18 -13.40 -19.92
N TYR A 131 4.47 -13.08 -19.78
CA TYR A 131 4.94 -11.72 -19.63
C TYR A 131 5.92 -11.35 -20.73
N ASP A 132 5.81 -10.11 -21.19
CA ASP A 132 6.82 -9.45 -22.00
C ASP A 132 7.51 -8.39 -21.13
N ALA A 133 8.77 -8.65 -20.75
CA ALA A 133 9.52 -7.82 -19.81
C ALA A 133 9.82 -6.45 -20.42
N ILE A 134 9.69 -5.42 -19.60
CA ILE A 134 9.96 -4.02 -19.94
C ILE A 134 11.00 -3.50 -18.94
N ASP A 135 11.87 -2.59 -19.39
CA ASP A 135 12.86 -1.96 -18.51
C ASP A 135 12.20 -1.23 -17.34
N PRO A 136 12.54 -1.56 -16.09
CA PRO A 136 11.97 -0.92 -14.93
C PRO A 136 12.69 0.38 -14.57
N ALA A 137 11.98 1.37 -14.08
CA ALA A 137 12.59 2.53 -13.46
C ALA A 137 12.85 2.24 -11.96
N ILE A 138 14.07 1.87 -11.62
CA ILE A 138 14.46 1.49 -10.25
C ILE A 138 15.07 2.69 -9.53
N GLY A 139 14.38 3.13 -8.47
CA GLY A 139 14.84 4.25 -7.64
C GLY A 139 14.30 5.61 -8.10
N ALA A 140 14.11 6.50 -7.12
CA ALA A 140 13.47 7.79 -7.38
C ALA A 140 14.31 8.73 -8.24
N ALA A 141 15.65 8.61 -8.15
CA ALA A 141 16.55 9.46 -8.91
C ALA A 141 16.61 9.08 -10.39
N SER A 142 16.82 7.79 -10.64
CA SER A 142 16.86 7.26 -11.99
C SER A 142 15.51 7.37 -12.68
N ALA A 143 14.40 7.22 -11.94
CA ALA A 143 13.06 7.42 -12.49
C ALA A 143 12.78 8.85 -12.96
N LEU A 144 13.48 9.85 -12.42
CA LEU A 144 13.37 11.25 -12.81
C LEU A 144 14.45 11.70 -13.83
N ALA A 145 15.34 10.80 -14.24
CA ALA A 145 16.33 11.11 -15.26
C ALA A 145 15.65 11.39 -16.61
N PRO A 146 16.22 12.26 -17.47
CA PRO A 146 15.61 12.60 -18.76
C PRO A 146 15.43 11.40 -19.71
N ASP A 147 16.26 10.37 -19.54
CA ASP A 147 16.30 9.13 -20.32
C ASP A 147 15.58 7.96 -19.62
N ALA A 148 14.93 8.22 -18.49
CA ALA A 148 14.23 7.16 -17.74
C ALA A 148 13.04 6.60 -18.54
N PRO A 149 12.81 5.27 -18.45
CA PRO A 149 11.60 4.69 -19.00
C PRO A 149 10.33 5.36 -18.43
N GLN A 150 9.41 5.79 -19.30
CA GLN A 150 8.14 6.37 -18.89
C GLN A 150 7.23 5.28 -18.34
N LEU A 151 6.87 5.36 -17.05
CA LEU A 151 6.07 4.35 -16.37
C LEU A 151 4.57 4.53 -16.65
N TRP A 152 4.06 5.76 -16.53
CA TRP A 152 2.66 6.10 -16.80
C TRP A 152 2.56 7.31 -17.70
N PRO A 153 1.80 7.24 -18.80
CA PRO A 153 1.61 8.38 -19.69
C PRO A 153 1.08 9.62 -18.98
N GLU A 154 0.23 9.42 -17.96
CA GLU A 154 -0.41 10.49 -17.19
C GLU A 154 0.57 11.24 -16.26
N ALA A 155 1.75 10.67 -16.00
CA ALA A 155 2.79 11.26 -15.15
C ALA A 155 4.07 11.55 -15.94
N PRO A 156 4.13 12.61 -16.78
CA PRO A 156 5.29 12.95 -17.59
C PRO A 156 6.56 13.06 -16.73
N GLY A 157 7.66 12.45 -17.19
CA GLY A 157 8.91 12.38 -16.44
C GLY A 157 8.80 11.60 -15.13
N ASN A 158 7.82 10.71 -15.02
CA ASN A 158 7.53 9.92 -13.82
C ASN A 158 7.29 10.77 -12.55
N LEU A 159 6.87 12.03 -12.71
CA LEU A 159 6.63 12.94 -11.61
C LEU A 159 5.13 13.01 -11.28
N ALA A 160 4.73 12.37 -10.18
CA ALA A 160 3.35 12.43 -9.70
C ALA A 160 3.02 13.76 -9.00
N ILE A 161 3.97 14.36 -8.30
CA ILE A 161 3.80 15.62 -7.59
C ILE A 161 5.16 16.24 -7.25
N ASP A 162 5.32 17.54 -7.48
CA ASP A 162 6.36 18.35 -6.84
C ASP A 162 5.74 19.07 -5.64
N TRP A 163 5.97 18.53 -4.44
CA TRP A 163 5.39 19.05 -3.22
C TRP A 163 6.42 19.68 -2.31
N GLY A 164 6.01 20.70 -1.59
CA GLY A 164 6.78 21.32 -0.54
C GLY A 164 5.83 21.89 0.51
N PHE A 165 6.36 22.21 1.69
CA PHE A 165 5.55 22.94 2.65
C PHE A 165 4.99 24.20 2.00
N PRO A 166 3.68 24.52 2.24
CA PRO A 166 3.10 25.76 1.75
C PRO A 166 3.93 26.91 2.34
N ARG A 167 4.70 27.58 1.48
CA ARG A 167 5.37 28.84 1.80
C ARG A 167 4.70 29.87 0.92
N SER A 168 4.17 30.91 1.51
CA SER A 168 3.86 32.09 0.72
C SER A 168 5.18 32.67 0.16
N GLU A 169 5.17 33.18 -1.03
CA GLU A 169 6.32 33.89 -1.59
C GLU A 169 6.78 35.06 -0.69
N ASN A 170 5.90 35.50 0.20
CA ASN A 170 6.10 36.54 1.20
C ASN A 170 6.34 36.00 2.62
N ASP A 171 6.69 34.73 2.81
CA ASP A 171 6.98 34.19 4.13
C ASP A 171 8.24 34.82 4.73
N ALA A 172 8.03 35.82 5.60
CA ALA A 172 9.09 36.53 6.28
C ALA A 172 9.99 35.61 7.11
N ASN A 173 9.41 34.56 7.71
CA ASN A 173 10.17 33.58 8.49
C ASN A 173 11.08 32.73 7.60
N ALA A 174 10.63 32.33 6.42
CA ALA A 174 11.47 31.59 5.48
C ALA A 174 12.65 32.44 5.00
N ARG A 175 12.43 33.72 4.67
CA ARG A 175 13.50 34.65 4.30
C ARG A 175 14.48 34.89 5.45
N ALA A 176 13.96 35.07 6.68
CA ALA A 176 14.79 35.23 7.86
C ALA A 176 15.69 34.03 8.11
N VAL A 177 15.15 32.79 7.96
CA VAL A 177 15.94 31.55 8.07
C VAL A 177 17.01 31.49 6.98
N GLU A 178 16.66 31.77 5.72
CA GLU A 178 17.63 31.74 4.63
C GLU A 178 18.75 32.77 4.82
N GLN A 179 18.39 33.99 5.23
CA GLN A 179 19.36 35.05 5.52
C GLN A 179 20.22 34.63 6.71
N ALA A 180 19.56 34.18 7.76
CA ALA A 180 20.25 33.68 8.92
C ALA A 180 21.21 32.50 8.58
N ILE A 181 20.97 31.62 7.61
CA ILE A 181 21.90 30.61 7.10
C ILE A 181 23.04 31.22 6.28
N LYS A 182 22.80 32.25 5.52
CA LYS A 182 23.85 32.97 4.74
C LYS A 182 24.86 33.66 5.65
N ASP A 183 24.37 34.28 6.70
CA ASP A 183 25.18 35.15 7.58
C ASP A 183 25.95 34.38 8.65
N ALA A 184 25.80 33.04 8.72
CA ALA A 184 26.48 32.24 9.71
C ALA A 184 27.97 32.10 9.41
N PRO A 185 28.80 32.23 10.44
CA PRO A 185 30.23 32.00 10.31
C PRO A 185 30.54 30.52 9.98
N HIS A 186 29.71 29.62 10.44
CA HIS A 186 29.87 28.18 10.17
C HIS A 186 28.53 27.54 9.81
N VAL A 187 28.49 26.81 8.70
CA VAL A 187 27.32 26.04 8.25
C VAL A 187 27.70 24.59 8.01
N ALA A 188 27.17 23.68 8.81
CA ALA A 188 27.26 22.26 8.57
C ALA A 188 26.14 21.82 7.62
N ARG A 189 26.48 21.03 6.60
CA ARG A 189 25.51 20.41 5.70
C ARG A 189 25.68 18.91 5.74
N VAL A 190 24.60 18.20 6.01
CA VAL A 190 24.55 16.74 6.03
C VAL A 190 23.53 16.28 5.01
N SER A 191 23.92 15.28 4.25
CA SER A 191 23.04 14.59 3.31
C SER A 191 22.93 13.13 3.73
N TYR A 192 21.73 12.65 3.95
CA TYR A 192 21.52 11.25 4.29
C TYR A 192 20.37 10.64 3.47
N VAL A 193 20.44 9.33 3.29
CA VAL A 193 19.39 8.58 2.61
C VAL A 193 18.51 7.94 3.67
N ASN A 194 17.23 8.37 3.70
CA ASN A 194 16.23 7.71 4.52
C ASN A 194 15.76 6.44 3.80
N GLN A 195 16.27 5.31 4.23
CA GLN A 195 15.95 4.03 3.64
C GLN A 195 14.50 3.63 3.92
N ARG A 196 13.89 2.99 2.93
CA ARG A 196 12.62 2.32 3.15
C ARG A 196 12.84 1.12 4.06
N VAL A 197 11.97 1.01 5.05
CA VAL A 197 11.91 -0.15 5.93
C VAL A 197 10.60 -0.89 5.66
N VAL A 198 10.65 -2.21 5.78
CA VAL A 198 9.45 -3.03 5.72
C VAL A 198 8.80 -3.04 7.09
N VAL A 199 7.49 -2.80 7.09
CA VAL A 199 6.69 -2.96 8.31
C VAL A 199 6.41 -4.44 8.51
N ALA A 200 6.99 -5.01 9.58
CA ALA A 200 6.84 -6.41 9.96
C ALA A 200 6.01 -6.51 11.25
N SER A 201 4.70 -6.36 11.14
CA SER A 201 3.80 -6.67 12.26
C SER A 201 3.71 -8.18 12.48
N ILE A 202 3.58 -8.62 13.74
CA ILE A 202 3.48 -10.04 14.09
C ILE A 202 2.25 -10.67 13.41
N GLU A 203 1.11 -9.97 13.44
CA GLU A 203 -0.05 -10.33 12.63
C GLU A 203 0.13 -9.76 11.22
N PRO A 204 0.24 -10.60 10.16
CA PRO A 204 0.23 -10.14 8.78
C PRO A 204 -1.07 -9.42 8.42
N ARG A 205 -1.12 -8.81 7.23
CA ARG A 205 -2.39 -8.30 6.71
C ARG A 205 -3.28 -9.47 6.31
N GLY A 206 -4.51 -9.47 6.81
CA GLY A 206 -5.52 -10.43 6.43
C GLY A 206 -6.88 -9.78 6.33
N ALA A 207 -7.78 -10.39 5.58
CA ALA A 207 -9.17 -9.98 5.48
C ALA A 207 -10.09 -11.17 5.18
N THR A 208 -11.30 -11.11 5.72
CA THR A 208 -12.38 -12.02 5.39
C THR A 208 -13.55 -11.24 4.84
N ALA A 209 -13.94 -11.55 3.62
CA ALA A 209 -15.07 -10.96 2.93
C ALA A 209 -16.30 -11.86 3.07
N ILE A 210 -17.45 -11.24 3.28
CA ILE A 210 -18.75 -11.92 3.44
C ILE A 210 -19.75 -11.15 2.58
N TYR A 211 -20.59 -11.86 1.84
CA TYR A 211 -21.70 -11.27 1.12
C TYR A 211 -23.02 -11.78 1.66
N ASP A 212 -23.94 -10.86 1.93
CA ASP A 212 -25.33 -11.14 2.33
C ASP A 212 -26.25 -10.81 1.14
N PRO A 213 -26.75 -11.83 0.43
CA PRO A 213 -27.61 -11.64 -0.73
C PRO A 213 -29.00 -11.08 -0.36
N ALA A 214 -29.50 -11.30 0.85
CA ALA A 214 -30.81 -10.83 1.26
C ALA A 214 -30.88 -9.30 1.39
N HIS A 215 -29.74 -8.68 1.74
CA HIS A 215 -29.64 -7.23 1.90
C HIS A 215 -28.70 -6.59 0.86
N ASP A 216 -28.18 -7.35 -0.11
CA ASP A 216 -27.17 -6.93 -1.07
C ASP A 216 -26.01 -6.18 -0.38
N ARG A 217 -25.48 -6.77 0.66
CA ARG A 217 -24.54 -6.12 1.57
C ARG A 217 -23.26 -6.93 1.73
N CYS A 218 -22.12 -6.26 1.57
CA CYS A 218 -20.81 -6.83 1.82
C CYS A 218 -20.33 -6.47 3.23
N THR A 219 -19.70 -7.43 3.90
CA THR A 219 -18.96 -7.20 5.15
C THR A 219 -17.51 -7.60 4.94
N LEU A 220 -16.59 -6.70 5.25
CA LEU A 220 -15.16 -6.98 5.32
C LEU A 220 -14.72 -6.98 6.78
N ARG A 221 -14.32 -8.15 7.29
CA ARG A 221 -13.58 -8.27 8.54
C ARG A 221 -12.10 -8.16 8.21
N VAL A 222 -11.36 -7.27 8.87
CA VAL A 222 -9.98 -6.93 8.48
C VAL A 222 -9.20 -6.38 9.66
N CYS A 223 -7.91 -6.71 9.76
CA CYS A 223 -7.02 -6.06 10.71
C CYS A 223 -6.65 -4.64 10.19
N SER A 224 -7.26 -3.59 10.74
CA SER A 224 -7.14 -2.22 10.24
C SER A 224 -6.88 -1.21 11.35
N GLN A 225 -6.26 -0.08 10.99
CA GLN A 225 -6.04 1.07 11.88
C GLN A 225 -7.17 2.11 11.82
N GLY A 226 -8.22 1.89 11.01
CA GLY A 226 -9.33 2.81 10.91
C GLY A 226 -10.44 2.30 10.01
N VAL A 227 -11.52 1.81 10.60
CA VAL A 227 -12.65 1.20 9.88
C VAL A 227 -13.46 2.22 9.06
N ALA A 228 -13.64 3.44 9.57
CA ALA A 228 -14.46 4.45 8.90
C ALA A 228 -13.82 4.92 7.58
N ALA A 229 -12.54 5.29 7.62
CA ALA A 229 -11.80 5.71 6.42
C ALA A 229 -11.64 4.55 5.42
N LEU A 230 -11.42 3.33 5.92
CA LEU A 230 -11.32 2.14 5.06
C LEU A 230 -12.65 1.84 4.37
N ARG A 231 -13.78 1.92 5.10
CA ARG A 231 -15.12 1.74 4.54
C ARG A 231 -15.41 2.76 3.44
N GLU A 232 -15.12 4.03 3.68
CA GLU A 232 -15.29 5.11 2.70
C GLU A 232 -14.46 4.88 1.44
N GLY A 233 -13.18 4.56 1.62
CA GLY A 233 -12.28 4.24 0.49
C GLY A 233 -12.74 3.04 -0.31
N LEU A 234 -13.15 1.96 0.36
CA LEU A 234 -13.62 0.74 -0.31
C LEU A 234 -14.96 0.94 -1.02
N ALA A 235 -15.90 1.69 -0.43
CA ALA A 235 -17.19 2.00 -1.07
C ALA A 235 -16.96 2.74 -2.41
N ARG A 236 -16.02 3.68 -2.43
CA ARG A 236 -15.62 4.40 -3.64
C ARG A 236 -14.97 3.47 -4.67
N ILE A 237 -14.03 2.62 -4.25
CA ILE A 237 -13.35 1.65 -5.13
C ILE A 237 -14.35 0.65 -5.73
N MET A 238 -15.31 0.19 -4.92
CA MET A 238 -16.34 -0.76 -5.36
C MET A 238 -17.48 -0.10 -6.15
N GLY A 239 -17.53 1.22 -6.24
CA GLY A 239 -18.62 1.94 -6.90
C GLY A 239 -19.99 1.74 -6.24
N VAL A 240 -20.04 1.51 -4.93
CA VAL A 240 -21.28 1.24 -4.18
C VAL A 240 -21.54 2.28 -3.09
N ASP A 241 -22.81 2.43 -2.71
CA ASP A 241 -23.13 3.23 -1.54
C ASP A 241 -22.52 2.62 -0.27
N ARG A 242 -22.02 3.47 0.61
CA ARG A 242 -21.35 3.03 1.85
C ARG A 242 -22.28 2.23 2.79
N SER A 243 -23.61 2.35 2.68
CA SER A 243 -24.55 1.54 3.45
C SER A 243 -24.52 0.07 3.08
N ARG A 244 -24.12 -0.24 1.84
CA ARG A 244 -23.94 -1.60 1.32
C ARG A 244 -22.62 -2.25 1.75
N LEU A 245 -21.75 -1.52 2.45
CA LEU A 245 -20.47 -2.02 2.92
C LEU A 245 -20.33 -1.85 4.43
N ARG A 246 -20.02 -2.93 5.12
CA ARG A 246 -19.65 -2.95 6.53
C ARG A 246 -18.18 -3.33 6.67
N VAL A 247 -17.42 -2.59 7.48
CA VAL A 247 -16.04 -2.93 7.84
C VAL A 247 -15.95 -3.17 9.34
N ILE A 248 -15.35 -4.29 9.73
CA ILE A 248 -15.18 -4.71 11.12
C ILE A 248 -13.70 -4.95 11.37
N THR A 249 -13.20 -4.42 12.47
CA THR A 249 -11.87 -4.71 13.01
C THR A 249 -12.06 -5.12 14.47
N GLU A 250 -11.37 -6.20 14.85
CA GLU A 250 -11.28 -6.68 16.23
C GLU A 250 -9.86 -6.46 16.77
N ASP A 251 -9.22 -7.45 17.37
CA ASP A 251 -7.83 -7.29 17.82
C ASP A 251 -6.89 -7.18 16.62
N VAL A 252 -5.83 -6.37 16.78
CA VAL A 252 -4.84 -6.13 15.73
C VAL A 252 -3.44 -6.34 16.29
N GLY A 253 -2.74 -7.33 15.74
CA GLY A 253 -1.40 -7.76 16.16
C GLY A 253 -0.27 -6.91 15.60
N GLY A 254 -0.42 -5.57 15.71
CA GLY A 254 0.53 -4.59 15.19
C GLY A 254 0.15 -4.05 13.81
N ALA A 255 0.47 -2.79 13.57
CA ALA A 255 0.08 -2.14 12.32
C ALA A 255 1.12 -1.13 11.78
N PHE A 256 1.72 -0.29 12.62
CA PHE A 256 2.83 0.63 12.31
C PHE A 256 2.60 1.49 11.06
N GLY A 257 1.35 1.93 10.81
CA GLY A 257 0.95 2.70 9.63
C GLY A 257 0.59 1.84 8.39
N MET A 258 0.94 0.56 8.34
CA MET A 258 0.70 -0.30 7.19
C MET A 258 -0.78 -0.61 6.97
N LYS A 259 -1.56 -0.81 8.03
CA LYS A 259 -2.95 -1.28 7.97
C LYS A 259 -3.99 -0.15 7.89
N SER A 260 -3.62 1.05 7.44
CA SER A 260 -4.51 2.24 7.45
C SER A 260 -5.18 2.57 6.11
N SER A 261 -4.81 1.89 5.02
CA SER A 261 -5.34 2.17 3.67
C SER A 261 -6.05 0.97 3.07
N PRO A 262 -6.96 1.18 2.11
CA PRO A 262 -7.46 0.09 1.30
C PRO A 262 -6.32 -0.54 0.50
N TYR A 263 -6.33 -1.87 0.44
CA TYR A 263 -5.40 -2.66 -0.34
C TYR A 263 -6.11 -3.32 -1.51
N PRO A 264 -5.38 -3.61 -2.60
CA PRO A 264 -5.92 -4.27 -3.79
C PRO A 264 -6.65 -5.59 -3.51
N GLU A 265 -6.19 -6.32 -2.51
CA GLU A 265 -6.75 -7.61 -2.13
C GLU A 265 -8.20 -7.50 -1.59
N TYR A 266 -8.56 -6.40 -0.94
CA TYR A 266 -9.86 -6.25 -0.31
C TYR A 266 -11.04 -6.25 -1.30
N PRO A 267 -11.05 -5.41 -2.36
CA PRO A 267 -12.11 -5.47 -3.36
C PRO A 267 -12.17 -6.80 -4.09
N ALA A 268 -11.03 -7.44 -4.37
CA ALA A 268 -11.00 -8.75 -5.00
C ALA A 268 -11.68 -9.84 -4.14
N LEU A 269 -11.42 -9.85 -2.83
CA LEU A 269 -12.07 -10.76 -1.90
C LEU A 269 -13.58 -10.49 -1.77
N LEU A 270 -14.00 -9.23 -1.77
CA LEU A 270 -15.42 -8.87 -1.73
C LEU A 270 -16.17 -9.36 -2.97
N VAL A 271 -15.56 -9.22 -4.16
CA VAL A 271 -16.12 -9.78 -5.40
C VAL A 271 -16.14 -11.32 -5.35
N ALA A 272 -15.07 -11.95 -4.90
CA ALA A 272 -14.99 -13.39 -4.76
C ALA A 272 -16.06 -13.94 -3.82
N ALA A 273 -16.31 -13.30 -2.67
CA ALA A 273 -17.36 -13.69 -1.74
C ALA A 273 -18.76 -13.58 -2.38
N ARG A 274 -19.00 -12.54 -3.19
CA ARG A 274 -20.26 -12.38 -3.92
C ARG A 274 -20.43 -13.46 -5.00
N MET A 275 -19.39 -13.76 -5.75
CA MET A 275 -19.42 -14.76 -6.83
C MET A 275 -19.62 -16.19 -6.33
N THR A 276 -18.93 -16.54 -5.25
CA THR A 276 -18.97 -17.91 -4.70
C THR A 276 -20.12 -18.16 -3.74
N GLY A 277 -20.78 -17.10 -3.24
CA GLY A 277 -21.76 -17.18 -2.17
C GLY A 277 -21.17 -17.68 -0.84
N ARG A 278 -19.84 -17.71 -0.73
CA ARG A 278 -19.11 -18.18 0.44
C ARG A 278 -18.36 -17.04 1.12
N ARG A 279 -18.10 -17.20 2.39
CA ARG A 279 -17.16 -16.35 3.11
C ARG A 279 -15.75 -16.59 2.54
N CYS A 280 -15.08 -15.59 2.02
CA CYS A 280 -13.76 -15.70 1.43
C CYS A 280 -12.71 -15.05 2.33
N THR A 281 -11.77 -15.85 2.83
CA THR A 281 -10.62 -15.34 3.58
C THR A 281 -9.39 -15.33 2.69
N GLY A 282 -8.74 -14.17 2.63
CA GLY A 282 -7.43 -14.00 2.00
C GLY A 282 -6.46 -13.49 3.04
N CYS A 283 -5.53 -14.35 3.45
CA CYS A 283 -4.29 -13.93 4.06
C CYS A 283 -3.21 -14.03 2.99
N PRO A 284 -2.20 -13.14 2.96
CA PRO A 284 -1.01 -13.49 2.20
C PRO A 284 -0.46 -14.77 2.83
N PRO A 285 -0.36 -15.89 2.08
CA PRO A 285 0.08 -17.17 2.63
C PRO A 285 1.53 -17.13 3.07
N ASP A 286 2.20 -16.09 2.71
CA ASP A 286 3.60 -15.91 3.00
C ASP A 286 3.76 -15.04 4.25
N ARG A 287 4.31 -15.65 5.31
CA ARG A 287 4.88 -14.92 6.45
C ARG A 287 6.00 -13.96 6.00
N ARG A 288 6.28 -13.90 4.69
CA ARG A 288 7.17 -12.91 4.08
C ARG A 288 6.37 -11.63 3.83
N PRO A 289 6.49 -10.61 4.66
CA PRO A 289 5.80 -9.33 4.49
C PRO A 289 6.23 -8.57 3.21
N PHE A 290 7.11 -9.17 2.41
CA PHE A 290 7.86 -8.52 1.37
C PHE A 290 7.18 -8.45 0.00
N SER A 291 6.35 -9.43 -0.35
CA SER A 291 5.93 -9.55 -1.74
C SER A 291 4.70 -8.73 -2.12
N ALA A 292 4.01 -8.13 -1.16
CA ALA A 292 2.70 -7.54 -1.46
C ALA A 292 2.45 -6.15 -0.92
N THR A 293 3.38 -5.62 -0.16
CA THR A 293 3.22 -4.26 0.33
C THR A 293 3.90 -3.34 -0.65
N ILE A 294 3.14 -2.72 -1.56
CA ILE A 294 3.60 -1.48 -2.16
C ILE A 294 3.75 -0.55 -0.97
N PRO A 295 4.98 -0.19 -0.55
CA PRO A 295 5.11 0.80 0.50
C PRO A 295 4.36 2.04 0.03
N ARG A 296 3.60 2.71 0.89
CA ARG A 296 3.02 4.03 0.59
C ARG A 296 4.04 4.97 -0.06
N GLY A 297 5.33 4.79 0.25
CA GLY A 297 6.42 5.49 -0.37
C GLY A 297 6.75 5.10 -1.82
N ALA A 298 6.26 4.00 -2.37
CA ALA A 298 6.62 3.65 -3.75
C ALA A 298 5.94 4.56 -4.77
N LEU A 299 4.70 5.00 -4.52
CA LEU A 299 4.03 6.01 -5.33
C LEU A 299 4.39 7.45 -4.94
N PHE A 300 4.84 7.66 -3.70
CA PHE A 300 5.24 8.97 -3.18
C PHE A 300 6.75 9.20 -3.14
N SER A 301 7.58 8.22 -3.53
CA SER A 301 9.03 8.37 -3.56
C SER A 301 9.55 9.31 -4.65
N THR A 302 8.66 9.75 -5.53
CA THR A 302 8.93 10.84 -6.48
C THR A 302 8.68 12.23 -5.90
N ALA A 303 8.14 12.33 -4.67
CA ALA A 303 8.02 13.61 -4.00
C ALA A 303 9.42 14.13 -3.62
N ARG A 304 9.88 15.10 -4.37
CA ARG A 304 11.14 15.79 -4.11
C ARG A 304 10.93 16.81 -3.01
N TRP A 305 11.40 16.51 -1.80
CA TRP A 305 11.47 17.50 -0.74
C TRP A 305 12.66 18.43 -1.01
N ARG A 306 12.39 19.63 -1.47
CA ARG A 306 13.39 20.69 -1.49
C ARG A 306 13.17 21.59 -0.29
N SER A 307 13.99 21.48 0.72
CA SER A 307 14.10 22.52 1.75
C SER A 307 15.17 23.57 1.44
N THR A 308 16.00 23.36 0.40
CA THR A 308 17.00 24.29 -0.15
C THR A 308 17.42 23.86 -1.55
N PRO A 309 18.09 24.69 -2.36
CA PRO A 309 18.26 24.50 -3.81
C PRO A 309 19.12 23.32 -4.28
N ARG A 310 19.55 22.43 -3.42
CA ARG A 310 20.33 21.24 -3.82
C ARG A 310 19.88 20.00 -3.10
N ALA A 311 18.83 19.36 -3.61
CA ALA A 311 18.57 17.97 -3.31
C ALA A 311 19.25 17.10 -4.36
N SER A 312 20.18 16.25 -3.97
CA SER A 312 20.71 15.18 -4.81
C SER A 312 19.99 13.88 -4.48
N SER A 313 19.55 13.17 -5.49
CA SER A 313 18.82 11.91 -5.39
C SER A 313 19.78 10.73 -5.52
N SER A 314 19.52 9.63 -4.82
CA SER A 314 20.31 8.41 -4.86
C SER A 314 19.66 7.34 -5.74
N PRO A 315 20.40 6.50 -6.47
CA PRO A 315 19.85 5.52 -7.41
C PRO A 315 19.07 4.35 -6.77
N CYS A 316 18.99 4.27 -5.45
CA CYS A 316 18.36 3.13 -4.77
C CYS A 316 16.92 3.38 -4.25
N GLY A 317 16.19 4.36 -4.78
CA GLY A 317 14.78 4.61 -4.38
C GLY A 317 14.61 5.17 -2.97
N PHE A 318 15.61 5.83 -2.43
CA PHE A 318 15.61 6.43 -1.12
C PHE A 318 15.38 7.95 -1.20
N ALA A 319 14.63 8.49 -0.23
CA ALA A 319 14.53 9.93 -0.08
C ALA A 319 15.81 10.47 0.57
N ARG A 320 16.46 11.44 -0.07
CA ARG A 320 17.59 12.15 0.51
C ARG A 320 17.11 13.43 1.17
N TRP A 321 17.44 13.59 2.42
CA TRP A 321 17.14 14.80 3.20
C TRP A 321 18.42 15.60 3.35
N SER A 322 18.33 16.92 3.15
CA SER A 322 19.42 17.84 3.49
C SER A 322 18.96 18.69 4.67
N ILE A 323 19.63 18.55 5.79
CA ILE A 323 19.41 19.38 6.96
C ILE A 323 20.61 20.31 7.07
N SER A 324 20.35 21.61 7.09
CA SER A 324 21.35 22.63 7.45
C SER A 324 21.09 23.07 8.89
N ALA A 325 22.02 22.76 9.78
CA ALA A 325 21.97 23.21 11.16
C ALA A 325 23.10 24.19 11.42
N ARG A 326 22.83 25.20 12.23
CA ARG A 326 23.83 26.14 12.76
C ARG A 326 24.16 25.79 14.17
N PHE A 327 25.44 25.76 14.46
CA PHE A 327 25.93 25.76 15.82
C PHE A 327 26.49 27.14 16.09
N SER A 328 25.97 27.87 17.11
CA SER A 328 26.61 29.05 17.64
C SER A 328 27.77 28.61 18.52
N ASP A 329 28.87 29.38 18.49
CA ASP A 329 30.13 29.12 19.22
C ASP A 329 29.94 28.93 20.74
N HIS A 330 28.79 29.32 21.29
CA HIS A 330 28.47 29.20 22.70
C HIS A 330 28.16 27.76 23.17
N SER A 331 27.80 26.84 22.24
CA SER A 331 27.52 25.43 22.58
C SER A 331 28.77 24.54 22.49
N ALA A 332 29.81 24.95 21.77
CA ALA A 332 31.04 24.18 21.64
C ALA A 332 31.90 24.16 22.92
N ARG A 333 31.72 25.15 23.80
CA ARG A 333 32.48 25.22 25.08
C ARG A 333 31.96 24.32 26.21
N ARG A 334 30.86 23.59 26.03
CA ARG A 334 30.28 22.72 27.05
C ARG A 334 30.50 21.21 26.82
N LEU A 335 31.27 20.84 25.79
CA LEU A 335 31.55 19.44 25.46
C LEU A 335 33.05 19.15 25.42
N GLN A 336 33.82 19.69 26.33
CA GLN A 336 35.14 19.18 26.66
C GLN A 336 35.08 18.51 28.05
N PRO A 337 35.77 17.32 28.23
CA PRO A 337 35.63 16.46 29.38
C PRO A 337 36.08 17.11 30.69
#